data_0d161d56005aa6bb5d423cef9d1469f6
#
_entry.id   0d161d56005aa6bb5d423cef9d1469f6
#
_cell.length_a   1.000
_cell.length_b   1.000
_cell.length_c   1.000
_cell.angle_alpha   90.00
_cell.angle_beta   90.00
_cell.angle_gamma   90.00
#
_symmetry.space_group_name_H-M   'P 1'
#
loop_
_entity.id
_entity.type
_entity.pdbx_description
1 polymer ?
#
loop_
_entity_poly.entity_id
_entity_poly.type
_entity_poly.pdbx_seq_one_letter_code
_entity_poly.pdbx_strand_id
1 'polypeptide(L)'
;MRTRLQSPITLLLVLGLVLAACASSSPSPSAGASSGASAGPSGAAADLHGQTVTVIGTWTDTEETAFRAMVKPWETQTGATVKYQGTRAINDILAAGIPTGVLPDLAGLPGPAQMQEYVTAGALKPLDGVLDVATYTSETASGLTDLGKVNGKTYGVFIKGAVKGLIWYSPTLHDYSSAPPATWDDLVRQLKANQGNAKALWCLGIESGAASGWPATDWIENILVRQAGPQVYNDWWAGKVKWTDPAIKAAFTTYMNDVVANTFGGGTTAVATAFANGGDPLFKSPPGCAAFQQASFITGLGAFKDKKAGTDYNAFPFPSFNSQYATAVEGAGDLFGMFHDTAAAKSLIAYLVTAPAQDIWVKIGGALSANKNAADYPDAISKTMGGMLANAGILVFDASDQMPTDMNAAFWSHMVSLTSGKETIDAALTALQKIADTAYKK
;
A
#
# COMPACT_ATOMS: atom_id res chain seq x y z
N MET A 1 13.79 63.35 -6.80
CA MET A 1 13.24 64.08 -5.65
C MET A 1 13.10 63.06 -4.55
N ARG A 2 14.08 62.99 -3.63
CA ARG A 2 14.16 63.63 -2.31
C ARG A 2 12.90 63.25 -1.46
N THR A 3 12.95 62.68 -0.26
CA THR A 3 13.83 62.70 0.92
C THR A 3 13.37 61.64 1.89
N ARG A 4 14.20 60.85 2.46
CA ARG A 4 14.79 60.67 3.80
C ARG A 4 14.01 61.27 5.00
N LEU A 5 13.85 60.50 6.11
CA LEU A 5 14.33 60.77 7.51
C LEU A 5 13.72 59.67 8.40
N GLN A 6 14.45 58.77 9.06
CA GLN A 6 15.30 58.85 10.30
C GLN A 6 14.50 58.74 11.61
N SER A 7 14.95 57.77 12.43
CA SER A 7 14.63 57.40 13.83
C SER A 7 14.92 58.57 14.82
N PRO A 8 14.65 58.48 16.16
CA PRO A 8 15.51 57.71 17.04
C PRO A 8 14.84 57.11 18.34
N ILE A 9 15.48 56.08 18.86
CA ILE A 9 15.92 55.68 20.22
C ILE A 9 15.43 56.55 21.42
N THR A 10 14.90 55.87 22.48
CA THR A 10 15.21 56.27 23.85
C THR A 10 15.22 55.05 24.82
N LEU A 11 16.32 54.93 25.50
CA LEU A 11 16.73 54.00 26.55
C LEU A 11 16.35 54.60 27.89
N LEU A 12 15.84 53.81 28.85
CA LEU A 12 15.85 54.17 30.28
C LEU A 12 16.01 52.93 31.15
N LEU A 13 17.18 52.90 31.80
CA LEU A 13 17.56 52.04 32.95
C LEU A 13 16.94 52.61 34.22
N VAL A 14 16.47 51.76 35.12
CA VAL A 14 16.49 52.08 36.58
C VAL A 14 16.82 50.82 37.33
N LEU A 15 17.85 50.98 38.15
CA LEU A 15 18.52 50.10 39.10
C LEU A 15 17.86 50.25 40.47
N GLY A 16 17.74 49.17 41.24
CA GLY A 16 17.29 49.26 42.62
C GLY A 16 17.60 48.02 43.46
N LEU A 17 18.57 48.17 44.32
CA LEU A 17 19.29 47.22 45.17
C LEU A 17 18.52 46.75 46.45
N VAL A 18 18.74 45.44 46.77
CA VAL A 18 19.19 44.85 48.07
C VAL A 18 18.28 44.92 49.30
N LEU A 19 18.02 43.78 49.96
CA LEU A 19 18.59 43.46 51.25
C LEU A 19 18.24 42.01 51.70
N ALA A 20 19.24 41.41 52.31
CA ALA A 20 19.37 40.05 52.82
C ALA A 20 18.73 39.82 54.17
N ALA A 21 18.40 38.61 54.52
CA ALA A 21 18.51 38.07 55.89
C ALA A 21 18.71 36.55 55.89
N CYS A 22 19.75 36.10 56.56
CA CYS A 22 20.21 34.74 56.78
C CYS A 22 19.40 33.98 57.83
N ALA A 23 19.34 32.66 57.74
CA ALA A 23 19.68 31.69 58.80
C ALA A 23 19.59 30.24 58.29
N SER A 24 20.73 29.58 58.14
CA SER A 24 21.25 28.30 58.72
C SER A 24 20.26 27.13 58.81
N SER A 25 20.54 25.96 58.23
CA SER A 25 21.58 24.96 58.45
C SER A 25 21.40 23.70 57.61
N SER A 26 22.52 23.07 57.22
CA SER A 26 22.81 21.89 56.45
C SER A 26 22.34 20.56 57.09
N PRO A 27 22.57 19.33 56.42
CA PRO A 27 23.16 19.00 55.13
C PRO A 27 22.40 17.92 54.29
N SER A 28 22.91 17.75 53.07
CA SER A 28 22.55 16.77 52.03
C SER A 28 22.53 15.29 52.44
N PRO A 29 21.87 14.44 51.56
CA PRO A 29 22.75 13.76 50.61
C PRO A 29 22.26 13.79 49.14
N SER A 30 23.23 13.75 48.29
CA SER A 30 23.24 13.57 46.85
C SER A 30 22.38 12.38 46.39
N ALA A 31 21.44 12.59 45.43
CA ALA A 31 20.86 11.54 44.65
C ALA A 31 20.98 11.92 43.15
N GLY A 32 21.60 11.03 42.43
CA GLY A 32 21.97 11.17 41.03
C GLY A 32 20.80 11.48 40.10
N ALA A 33 21.06 12.27 39.07
CA ALA A 33 20.19 12.49 37.95
C ALA A 33 20.03 11.16 37.17
N SER A 34 18.91 10.51 37.36
CA SER A 34 18.41 9.45 36.49
C SER A 34 17.71 10.14 35.32
N SER A 35 18.27 10.00 34.14
CA SER A 35 17.63 10.33 32.90
C SER A 35 16.33 9.51 32.78
N GLY A 36 15.21 10.17 32.97
CA GLY A 36 13.89 9.59 32.80
C GLY A 36 13.68 9.22 31.34
N ALA A 37 13.86 7.94 31.01
CA ALA A 37 13.21 7.35 29.85
C ALA A 37 11.70 7.47 30.10
N SER A 38 11.01 8.17 29.21
CA SER A 38 9.56 8.24 29.17
C SER A 38 9.06 6.82 28.91
N ALA A 39 8.66 6.11 29.95
CA ALA A 39 7.90 4.88 29.80
C ALA A 39 6.52 5.27 29.25
N GLY A 40 6.24 4.90 28.00
CA GLY A 40 4.88 4.86 27.50
C GLY A 40 4.00 4.01 28.41
N PRO A 41 2.65 4.13 28.35
CA PRO A 41 1.76 3.46 29.27
C PRO A 41 1.91 1.94 29.14
N SER A 42 2.69 1.36 30.03
CA SER A 42 2.75 -0.08 30.27
C SER A 42 1.51 -0.46 31.07
N GLY A 43 0.33 -0.38 30.41
CA GLY A 43 -0.85 -1.07 30.91
C GLY A 43 -0.60 -2.58 30.81
N ALA A 44 -0.82 -3.33 31.89
CA ALA A 44 -0.84 -4.77 31.84
C ALA A 44 -1.76 -5.19 30.68
N ALA A 45 -1.29 -6.08 29.79
CA ALA A 45 -2.11 -6.58 28.69
C ALA A 45 -3.41 -7.13 29.27
N ALA A 46 -4.52 -6.82 28.63
CA ALA A 46 -5.83 -7.34 29.05
C ALA A 46 -5.77 -8.86 29.05
N ASP A 47 -6.23 -9.47 30.13
CA ASP A 47 -6.41 -10.92 30.18
C ASP A 47 -7.61 -11.30 29.30
N LEU A 48 -7.34 -11.92 28.16
CA LEU A 48 -8.33 -12.33 27.18
C LEU A 48 -8.34 -13.86 27.00
N HIS A 49 -7.90 -14.59 28.05
CA HIS A 49 -7.83 -16.05 28.04
C HIS A 49 -9.12 -16.69 27.56
N GLY A 50 -8.99 -17.61 26.59
CA GLY A 50 -10.09 -18.36 26.02
C GLY A 50 -10.94 -17.61 24.99
N GLN A 51 -10.70 -16.31 24.77
CA GLN A 51 -11.38 -15.57 23.71
C GLN A 51 -10.81 -15.91 22.34
N THR A 52 -11.66 -15.89 21.33
CA THR A 52 -11.27 -16.10 19.94
C THR A 52 -11.65 -14.86 19.14
N VAL A 53 -10.73 -14.39 18.28
CA VAL A 53 -10.99 -13.38 17.26
C VAL A 53 -11.01 -14.07 15.90
N THR A 54 -12.14 -13.99 15.21
CA THR A 54 -12.28 -14.46 13.83
C THR A 54 -11.84 -13.36 12.87
N VAL A 55 -10.96 -13.71 11.94
CA VAL A 55 -10.37 -12.76 10.98
C VAL A 55 -10.45 -13.34 9.58
N ILE A 56 -10.91 -12.55 8.61
CA ILE A 56 -10.83 -12.87 7.19
C ILE A 56 -9.91 -11.85 6.49
N GLY A 57 -9.17 -12.31 5.48
CA GLY A 57 -8.29 -11.43 4.69
C GLY A 57 -7.94 -12.03 3.33
N THR A 58 -7.29 -11.23 2.49
CA THR A 58 -6.87 -11.64 1.14
C THR A 58 -5.59 -12.48 1.13
N TRP A 59 -4.89 -12.56 2.26
CA TRP A 59 -3.57 -13.19 2.36
C TRP A 59 -3.69 -14.71 2.43
N THR A 60 -3.01 -15.40 1.51
CA THR A 60 -2.91 -16.85 1.44
C THR A 60 -1.43 -17.27 1.49
N ASP A 61 -1.16 -18.53 1.71
CA ASP A 61 0.18 -19.14 1.63
C ASP A 61 1.24 -18.43 2.51
N THR A 62 2.26 -17.84 1.90
CA THR A 62 3.33 -17.16 2.63
C THR A 62 2.87 -15.88 3.32
N GLU A 63 1.93 -15.15 2.74
CA GLU A 63 1.35 -13.94 3.36
C GLU A 63 0.53 -14.31 4.60
N GLU A 64 -0.26 -15.38 4.56
CA GLU A 64 -0.97 -15.91 5.73
C GLU A 64 0.02 -16.30 6.84
N THR A 65 1.12 -16.99 6.46
CA THR A 65 2.17 -17.37 7.41
C THR A 65 2.78 -16.13 8.09
N ALA A 66 3.04 -15.07 7.34
CA ALA A 66 3.56 -13.81 7.88
C ALA A 66 2.55 -13.09 8.79
N PHE A 67 1.27 -13.05 8.42
CA PHE A 67 0.22 -12.51 9.28
C PHE A 67 0.08 -13.30 10.59
N ARG A 68 0.12 -14.64 10.52
CA ARG A 68 0.10 -15.49 11.73
C ARG A 68 1.31 -15.24 12.63
N ALA A 69 2.48 -15.02 12.06
CA ALA A 69 3.67 -14.63 12.83
C ALA A 69 3.49 -13.24 13.48
N MET A 70 2.89 -12.28 12.77
CA MET A 70 2.60 -10.93 13.29
C MET A 70 1.67 -10.95 14.50
N VAL A 71 0.63 -11.79 14.51
CA VAL A 71 -0.32 -11.86 15.63
C VAL A 71 0.15 -12.73 16.79
N LYS A 72 1.15 -13.58 16.59
CA LYS A 72 1.60 -14.55 17.60
C LYS A 72 2.03 -13.94 18.95
N PRO A 73 2.80 -12.82 19.00
CA PRO A 73 3.13 -12.18 20.27
C PRO A 73 1.88 -11.71 21.02
N TRP A 74 0.89 -11.16 20.33
CA TRP A 74 -0.37 -10.74 20.92
C TRP A 74 -1.15 -11.93 21.54
N GLU A 75 -1.24 -13.05 20.81
CA GLU A 75 -1.85 -14.29 21.35
C GLU A 75 -1.15 -14.76 22.63
N THR A 76 0.20 -14.74 22.60
CA THR A 76 1.01 -15.17 23.76
C THR A 76 0.81 -14.25 24.97
N GLN A 77 0.71 -12.95 24.73
CA GLN A 77 0.59 -11.94 25.78
C GLN A 77 -0.80 -11.90 26.41
N THR A 78 -1.86 -12.12 25.62
CA THR A 78 -3.25 -11.96 26.03
C THR A 78 -3.95 -13.28 26.38
N GLY A 79 -3.43 -14.40 25.90
CA GLY A 79 -4.08 -15.72 26.01
C GLY A 79 -5.25 -15.91 25.05
N ALA A 80 -5.54 -14.97 24.19
CA ALA A 80 -6.55 -15.09 23.14
C ALA A 80 -6.00 -15.85 21.92
N THR A 81 -6.90 -16.24 21.00
CA THR A 81 -6.54 -16.97 19.77
C THR A 81 -7.11 -16.28 18.54
N VAL A 82 -6.33 -16.15 17.46
CA VAL A 82 -6.78 -15.66 16.16
C VAL A 82 -7.13 -16.84 15.24
N LYS A 83 -8.39 -16.90 14.78
CA LYS A 83 -8.83 -17.80 13.71
C LYS A 83 -8.86 -17.03 12.41
N TYR A 84 -7.82 -17.17 11.61
CA TYR A 84 -7.67 -16.50 10.33
C TYR A 84 -8.14 -17.38 9.17
N GLN A 85 -8.89 -16.78 8.24
CA GLN A 85 -9.29 -17.35 6.96
C GLN A 85 -8.75 -16.49 5.82
N GLY A 86 -7.81 -17.03 5.04
CA GLY A 86 -7.30 -16.39 3.83
C GLY A 86 -8.15 -16.75 2.60
N THR A 87 -8.55 -15.76 1.80
CA THR A 87 -9.33 -15.99 0.59
C THR A 87 -9.27 -14.84 -0.39
N ARG A 88 -9.21 -15.13 -1.70
CA ARG A 88 -9.34 -14.12 -2.76
C ARG A 88 -10.80 -13.76 -3.09
N ALA A 89 -11.77 -14.48 -2.52
CA ALA A 89 -13.21 -14.22 -2.66
C ALA A 89 -13.77 -13.41 -1.48
N ILE A 90 -12.96 -12.61 -0.80
CA ILE A 90 -13.35 -11.89 0.42
C ILE A 90 -14.56 -10.97 0.20
N ASN A 91 -14.63 -10.28 -0.96
CA ASN A 91 -15.72 -9.37 -1.28
C ASN A 91 -17.06 -10.11 -1.34
N ASP A 92 -17.08 -11.27 -2.00
CA ASP A 92 -18.30 -12.10 -2.12
C ASP A 92 -18.76 -12.61 -0.75
N ILE A 93 -17.81 -13.04 0.08
CA ILE A 93 -18.11 -13.58 1.43
C ILE A 93 -18.66 -12.48 2.33
N LEU A 94 -18.04 -11.31 2.36
CA LEU A 94 -18.49 -10.20 3.20
C LEU A 94 -19.82 -9.62 2.70
N ALA A 95 -19.99 -9.47 1.38
CA ALA A 95 -21.26 -9.00 0.79
C ALA A 95 -22.42 -9.95 1.11
N ALA A 96 -22.20 -11.27 1.08
CA ALA A 96 -23.20 -12.27 1.48
C ALA A 96 -23.47 -12.28 3.00
N GLY A 97 -22.46 -11.96 3.80
CA GLY A 97 -22.54 -11.93 5.27
C GLY A 97 -23.30 -10.73 5.82
N ILE A 98 -23.23 -9.57 5.17
CA ILE A 98 -23.86 -8.33 5.65
C ILE A 98 -25.38 -8.47 5.87
N PRO A 99 -26.18 -8.94 4.90
CA PRO A 99 -27.63 -9.07 5.10
C PRO A 99 -28.04 -10.11 6.15
N THR A 100 -27.17 -11.09 6.40
CA THR A 100 -27.43 -12.21 7.32
C THR A 100 -26.86 -12.01 8.72
N GLY A 101 -25.97 -11.00 8.88
CA GLY A 101 -25.24 -10.78 10.11
C GLY A 101 -24.14 -11.82 10.39
N VAL A 102 -23.82 -12.69 9.43
CA VAL A 102 -22.76 -13.71 9.56
C VAL A 102 -21.45 -13.11 9.06
N LEU A 103 -20.77 -12.39 9.95
CA LEU A 103 -19.53 -11.66 9.66
C LEU A 103 -18.42 -12.09 10.62
N PRO A 104 -17.12 -11.97 10.24
CA PRO A 104 -16.01 -12.14 11.15
C PRO A 104 -15.94 -10.99 12.17
N ASP A 105 -15.10 -11.12 13.20
CA ASP A 105 -14.84 -9.99 14.12
C ASP A 105 -14.06 -8.90 13.43
N LEU A 106 -13.04 -9.27 12.66
CA LEU A 106 -12.18 -8.33 11.90
C LEU A 106 -12.02 -8.81 10.45
N ALA A 107 -11.80 -7.86 9.56
CA ALA A 107 -11.40 -8.18 8.18
C ALA A 107 -10.26 -7.28 7.69
N GLY A 108 -9.30 -7.90 6.98
CA GLY A 108 -8.34 -7.20 6.14
C GLY A 108 -8.99 -6.86 4.79
N LEU A 109 -9.55 -5.67 4.70
CA LEU A 109 -10.28 -5.21 3.52
C LEU A 109 -9.30 -4.86 2.38
N PRO A 110 -9.61 -5.17 1.13
CA PRO A 110 -8.74 -4.86 0.00
C PRO A 110 -8.61 -3.35 -0.23
N GLY A 111 -9.67 -2.56 0.01
CA GLY A 111 -9.62 -1.14 -0.28
C GLY A 111 -10.62 -0.25 0.47
N PRO A 112 -10.44 1.07 0.34
CA PRO A 112 -11.29 2.07 1.00
C PRO A 112 -12.74 2.07 0.52
N ALA A 113 -12.99 1.74 -0.76
CA ALA A 113 -14.36 1.76 -1.30
C ALA A 113 -15.25 0.71 -0.65
N GLN A 114 -14.75 -0.54 -0.54
CA GLN A 114 -15.49 -1.61 0.15
C GLN A 114 -15.71 -1.26 1.61
N MET A 115 -14.72 -0.68 2.27
CA MET A 115 -14.90 -0.19 3.64
C MET A 115 -16.06 0.82 3.72
N GLN A 116 -16.13 1.80 2.82
CA GLN A 116 -17.19 2.79 2.80
C GLN A 116 -18.57 2.17 2.57
N GLU A 117 -18.67 1.17 1.67
CA GLU A 117 -19.92 0.43 1.45
C GLU A 117 -20.37 -0.31 2.73
N TYR A 118 -19.44 -0.95 3.45
CA TYR A 118 -19.75 -1.65 4.70
C TYR A 118 -20.09 -0.71 5.86
N VAL A 119 -19.50 0.50 5.90
CA VAL A 119 -19.91 1.56 6.82
C VAL A 119 -21.33 2.04 6.51
N THR A 120 -21.63 2.28 5.23
CA THR A 120 -22.96 2.71 4.78
C THR A 120 -24.03 1.67 5.11
N ALA A 121 -23.69 0.38 4.99
CA ALA A 121 -24.56 -0.73 5.40
C ALA A 121 -24.69 -0.90 6.93
N GLY A 122 -23.97 -0.09 7.74
CA GLY A 122 -23.96 -0.18 9.21
C GLY A 122 -23.24 -1.41 9.78
N ALA A 123 -22.50 -2.13 8.94
CA ALA A 123 -21.81 -3.35 9.31
C ALA A 123 -20.51 -3.09 10.10
N LEU A 124 -19.70 -2.12 9.68
CA LEU A 124 -18.45 -1.78 10.36
C LEU A 124 -18.68 -0.89 11.59
N LYS A 125 -17.86 -1.09 12.60
CA LYS A 125 -17.85 -0.33 13.84
C LYS A 125 -16.72 0.73 13.81
N PRO A 126 -16.97 1.95 14.36
CA PRO A 126 -15.94 2.97 14.44
C PRO A 126 -14.81 2.57 15.41
N LEU A 127 -13.60 3.00 15.10
CA LEU A 127 -12.37 2.70 15.84
C LEU A 127 -11.91 3.85 16.75
N ASP A 128 -12.59 5.01 16.74
CA ASP A 128 -12.19 6.20 17.50
C ASP A 128 -12.13 5.98 19.03
N GLY A 129 -12.88 5.03 19.56
CA GLY A 129 -12.81 4.64 20.98
C GLY A 129 -11.91 3.43 21.25
N VAL A 130 -11.26 2.89 20.21
CA VAL A 130 -10.40 1.69 20.29
C VAL A 130 -8.92 2.08 20.22
N LEU A 131 -8.61 3.10 19.41
CA LEU A 131 -7.26 3.58 19.13
C LEU A 131 -7.05 4.96 19.73
N ASP A 132 -5.81 5.27 20.10
CA ASP A 132 -5.35 6.65 20.14
C ASP A 132 -5.17 7.12 18.68
N VAL A 133 -6.23 7.74 18.15
CA VAL A 133 -6.28 8.20 16.73
C VAL A 133 -5.20 9.24 16.45
N ALA A 134 -4.82 10.06 17.43
CA ALA A 134 -3.77 11.07 17.25
C ALA A 134 -2.40 10.40 17.08
N THR A 135 -2.06 9.43 17.91
CA THR A 135 -0.84 8.63 17.79
C THR A 135 -0.84 7.85 16.48
N TYR A 136 -1.92 7.11 16.15
CA TYR A 136 -2.04 6.40 14.88
C TYR A 136 -1.82 7.32 13.67
N THR A 137 -2.45 8.50 13.65
CA THR A 137 -2.29 9.45 12.55
C THR A 137 -0.87 9.98 12.45
N SER A 138 -0.23 10.29 13.58
CA SER A 138 1.14 10.81 13.59
C SER A 138 2.18 9.79 13.15
N GLU A 139 1.95 8.52 13.44
CA GLU A 139 2.86 7.41 13.13
C GLU A 139 2.61 6.76 11.77
N THR A 140 1.44 6.94 11.18
CA THR A 140 1.11 6.33 9.88
C THR A 140 1.63 7.17 8.72
N ALA A 141 2.00 6.52 7.61
CA ALA A 141 2.41 7.17 6.38
C ALA A 141 1.36 8.17 5.90
N SER A 142 1.83 9.35 5.45
CA SER A 142 0.98 10.46 5.04
C SER A 142 0.01 10.05 3.92
N GLY A 143 -1.25 10.44 4.04
CA GLY A 143 -2.29 10.14 3.07
C GLY A 143 -3.05 8.81 3.30
N LEU A 144 -2.48 7.85 4.05
CA LEU A 144 -3.19 6.59 4.33
C LEU A 144 -4.30 6.74 5.38
N THR A 145 -4.09 7.56 6.39
CA THR A 145 -5.05 7.70 7.50
C THR A 145 -6.42 8.22 7.07
N ASP A 146 -6.47 9.10 6.07
CA ASP A 146 -7.73 9.66 5.59
C ASP A 146 -8.55 8.67 4.77
N LEU A 147 -7.89 7.71 4.13
CA LEU A 147 -8.54 6.60 3.41
C LEU A 147 -9.30 5.65 4.35
N GLY A 148 -8.91 5.58 5.62
CA GLY A 148 -9.58 4.81 6.66
C GLY A 148 -10.78 5.51 7.31
N LYS A 149 -11.12 6.73 6.87
CA LYS A 149 -12.17 7.56 7.47
C LYS A 149 -13.43 7.64 6.62
N VAL A 150 -14.57 7.62 7.28
CA VAL A 150 -15.88 7.91 6.68
C VAL A 150 -16.60 8.91 7.57
N ASN A 151 -17.04 10.05 7.01
CA ASN A 151 -17.72 11.13 7.74
C ASN A 151 -16.94 11.58 9.02
N GLY A 152 -15.60 11.66 8.91
CA GLY A 152 -14.72 12.13 9.98
C GLY A 152 -14.44 11.12 11.08
N LYS A 153 -14.98 9.89 11.02
CA LYS A 153 -14.70 8.80 11.95
C LYS A 153 -13.80 7.75 11.31
N THR A 154 -12.90 7.16 12.09
CA THR A 154 -12.02 6.07 11.65
C THR A 154 -12.76 4.75 11.69
N TYR A 155 -12.79 4.02 10.57
CA TYR A 155 -13.39 2.68 10.44
C TYR A 155 -12.38 1.64 9.95
N GLY A 156 -11.31 2.09 9.32
CA GLY A 156 -10.22 1.23 8.86
C GLY A 156 -8.86 1.77 9.28
N VAL A 157 -7.94 0.86 9.54
CA VAL A 157 -6.53 1.17 9.84
C VAL A 157 -5.62 0.36 8.94
N PHE A 158 -4.56 0.99 8.45
CA PHE A 158 -3.56 0.29 7.67
C PHE A 158 -2.58 -0.45 8.55
N ILE A 159 -2.41 -1.74 8.31
CA ILE A 159 -1.46 -2.59 9.02
C ILE A 159 -0.33 -3.09 8.13
N LYS A 160 -0.46 -2.89 6.82
CA LYS A 160 0.50 -3.24 5.78
C LYS A 160 0.37 -2.23 4.66
N GLY A 161 1.49 -1.82 4.10
CA GLY A 161 1.56 -0.97 2.92
C GLY A 161 2.28 -1.65 1.77
N ALA A 162 2.14 -1.09 0.58
CA ALA A 162 2.88 -1.47 -0.61
C ALA A 162 3.14 -0.25 -1.50
N VAL A 163 4.21 -0.32 -2.29
CA VAL A 163 4.44 0.55 -3.44
C VAL A 163 4.12 -0.26 -4.68
N LYS A 164 3.26 0.26 -5.52
CA LYS A 164 2.88 -0.31 -6.82
C LYS A 164 3.82 0.20 -7.93
N GLY A 165 3.79 -0.46 -9.10
CA GLY A 165 4.51 0.03 -10.28
C GLY A 165 6.03 -0.05 -10.18
N LEU A 166 6.57 -1.03 -9.49
CA LEU A 166 8.02 -1.28 -9.49
C LEU A 166 8.39 -2.13 -10.70
N ILE A 167 9.45 -1.77 -11.38
CA ILE A 167 10.01 -2.56 -12.49
C ILE A 167 11.13 -3.42 -11.94
N TRP A 168 10.86 -4.73 -11.86
CA TRP A 168 11.76 -5.77 -11.38
C TRP A 168 12.58 -6.33 -12.53
N TYR A 169 13.86 -6.60 -12.28
CA TYR A 169 14.78 -7.16 -13.26
C TYR A 169 15.84 -8.03 -12.59
N SER A 170 16.51 -8.87 -13.39
CA SER A 170 17.67 -9.63 -12.93
C SER A 170 18.96 -8.92 -13.31
N PRO A 171 19.80 -8.48 -12.34
CA PRO A 171 21.10 -7.86 -12.63
C PRO A 171 22.03 -8.74 -13.45
N THR A 172 21.84 -10.07 -13.43
CA THR A 172 22.64 -11.01 -14.25
C THR A 172 22.34 -10.89 -15.74
N LEU A 173 21.15 -10.42 -16.13
CA LEU A 173 20.82 -10.13 -17.52
C LEU A 173 21.33 -8.73 -17.90
N HIS A 174 20.95 -7.72 -17.13
CA HIS A 174 21.42 -6.34 -17.24
C HIS A 174 21.19 -5.62 -15.93
N ASP A 175 22.21 -4.88 -15.46
CA ASP A 175 22.11 -4.13 -14.20
C ASP A 175 21.78 -2.64 -14.46
N TYR A 176 20.57 -2.25 -14.05
CA TYR A 176 20.07 -0.88 -14.14
C TYR A 176 20.36 -0.03 -12.89
N SER A 177 21.06 -0.57 -11.87
CA SER A 177 21.24 0.11 -10.57
C SER A 177 21.96 1.45 -10.65
N SER A 178 22.93 1.57 -11.59
CA SER A 178 23.72 2.80 -11.77
C SER A 178 23.03 3.86 -12.65
N ALA A 179 22.13 3.45 -13.54
CA ALA A 179 21.44 4.31 -14.49
C ALA A 179 20.06 3.76 -14.83
N PRO A 180 19.10 3.81 -13.90
CA PRO A 180 17.75 3.34 -14.17
C PRO A 180 17.08 4.22 -15.24
N PRO A 181 16.24 3.64 -16.12
CA PRO A 181 15.50 4.39 -17.11
C PRO A 181 14.60 5.46 -16.46
N ALA A 182 14.74 6.71 -16.89
CA ALA A 182 13.99 7.83 -16.34
C ALA A 182 12.61 8.03 -17.02
N THR A 183 12.50 7.62 -18.27
CA THR A 183 11.27 7.75 -19.07
C THR A 183 10.82 6.40 -19.61
N TRP A 184 9.54 6.31 -19.96
CA TRP A 184 8.97 5.10 -20.55
C TRP A 184 9.66 4.70 -21.86
N ASP A 185 9.87 5.67 -22.76
CA ASP A 185 10.55 5.40 -24.03
C ASP A 185 11.99 4.93 -23.82
N ASP A 186 12.68 5.49 -22.83
CA ASP A 186 14.02 5.05 -22.44
C ASP A 186 14.00 3.62 -21.90
N LEU A 187 13.03 3.29 -21.04
CA LEU A 187 12.85 1.92 -20.53
C LEU A 187 12.65 0.93 -21.68
N VAL A 188 11.67 1.17 -22.56
CA VAL A 188 11.39 0.27 -23.69
C VAL A 188 12.59 0.11 -24.61
N ARG A 189 13.30 1.22 -24.89
CA ARG A 189 14.53 1.19 -25.69
C ARG A 189 15.64 0.38 -25.00
N GLN A 190 15.86 0.59 -23.71
CA GLN A 190 16.89 -0.13 -22.95
C GLN A 190 16.55 -1.62 -22.79
N LEU A 191 15.28 -1.98 -22.54
CA LEU A 191 14.86 -3.35 -22.49
C LEU A 191 15.11 -4.08 -23.82
N LYS A 192 14.78 -3.45 -24.94
CA LYS A 192 15.07 -4.01 -26.28
C LYS A 192 16.57 -4.16 -26.54
N ALA A 193 17.37 -3.17 -26.17
CA ALA A 193 18.83 -3.19 -26.37
C ALA A 193 19.53 -4.23 -25.47
N ASN A 194 19.01 -4.43 -24.27
CA ASN A 194 19.63 -5.29 -23.23
C ASN A 194 18.85 -6.61 -23.00
N GLN A 195 17.92 -6.96 -23.89
CA GLN A 195 17.14 -8.19 -23.77
C GLN A 195 18.00 -9.45 -23.72
N GLY A 196 19.20 -9.41 -24.34
CA GLY A 196 20.12 -10.54 -24.38
C GLY A 196 19.47 -11.79 -24.95
N ASN A 197 19.45 -12.87 -24.17
CA ASN A 197 18.81 -14.13 -24.55
C ASN A 197 17.42 -14.34 -23.92
N ALA A 198 16.85 -13.33 -23.28
CA ALA A 198 15.47 -13.38 -22.80
C ALA A 198 14.47 -13.48 -23.98
N LYS A 199 13.42 -14.26 -23.80
CA LYS A 199 12.48 -14.58 -24.88
C LYS A 199 11.48 -13.47 -25.16
N ALA A 200 11.23 -12.58 -24.19
CA ALA A 200 10.31 -11.45 -24.28
C ALA A 200 10.81 -10.27 -23.47
N LEU A 201 10.21 -9.08 -23.64
CA LEU A 201 10.53 -7.92 -22.80
C LEU A 201 9.91 -8.06 -21.42
N TRP A 202 8.64 -8.46 -21.37
CA TRP A 202 7.86 -8.47 -20.13
C TRP A 202 7.50 -9.88 -19.68
N CYS A 203 7.57 -10.08 -18.37
CA CYS A 203 6.81 -11.10 -17.67
C CYS A 203 5.45 -10.52 -17.24
N LEU A 204 4.42 -11.35 -17.25
CA LEU A 204 3.08 -10.95 -16.82
C LEU A 204 2.31 -12.17 -16.29
N GLY A 205 1.66 -12.01 -15.13
CA GLY A 205 0.72 -12.95 -14.55
C GLY A 205 -0.41 -12.17 -13.89
N ILE A 206 -1.65 -12.42 -14.30
CA ILE A 206 -2.81 -11.66 -13.81
C ILE A 206 -3.93 -12.53 -13.24
N GLU A 207 -3.71 -13.85 -13.13
CA GLU A 207 -4.63 -14.74 -12.45
C GLU A 207 -4.55 -14.53 -10.93
N SER A 208 -5.70 -14.43 -10.26
CA SER A 208 -5.86 -14.26 -8.80
C SER A 208 -7.23 -14.74 -8.31
N GLY A 209 -7.72 -15.89 -8.82
CA GLY A 209 -9.05 -16.40 -8.48
C GLY A 209 -10.15 -15.40 -8.85
N ALA A 210 -11.04 -15.08 -7.90
CA ALA A 210 -12.13 -14.12 -8.09
C ALA A 210 -11.64 -12.68 -8.37
N ALA A 211 -10.42 -12.35 -7.99
CA ALA A 211 -9.82 -11.04 -8.21
C ALA A 211 -8.90 -11.00 -9.45
N SER A 212 -8.96 -12.02 -10.34
CA SER A 212 -8.13 -12.05 -11.55
C SER A 212 -8.30 -10.77 -12.37
N GLY A 213 -7.18 -10.19 -12.80
CA GLY A 213 -7.15 -8.93 -13.55
C GLY A 213 -6.55 -7.76 -12.77
N TRP A 214 -6.53 -7.77 -11.44
CA TRP A 214 -5.98 -6.67 -10.67
C TRP A 214 -4.50 -6.33 -11.01
N PRO A 215 -3.59 -7.27 -11.34
CA PRO A 215 -2.24 -6.86 -11.72
C PRO A 215 -2.19 -6.09 -13.05
N ALA A 216 -3.22 -6.26 -13.89
CA ALA A 216 -3.32 -5.50 -15.14
C ALA A 216 -3.94 -4.12 -14.92
N THR A 217 -4.80 -3.93 -13.90
CA THR A 217 -5.25 -2.58 -13.52
C THR A 217 -4.10 -1.75 -12.99
N ASP A 218 -3.19 -2.34 -12.19
CA ASP A 218 -1.96 -1.68 -11.73
C ASP A 218 -1.13 -1.09 -12.89
N TRP A 219 -1.07 -1.76 -14.04
CA TRP A 219 -0.42 -1.23 -15.23
C TRP A 219 -1.09 0.03 -15.75
N ILE A 220 -2.43 0.00 -15.89
CA ILE A 220 -3.21 1.17 -16.35
C ILE A 220 -3.03 2.35 -15.41
N GLU A 221 -3.09 2.10 -14.12
CA GLU A 221 -2.99 3.08 -13.05
C GLU A 221 -1.62 3.75 -13.03
N ASN A 222 -0.55 2.95 -13.06
CA ASN A 222 0.82 3.46 -13.12
C ASN A 222 1.12 4.25 -14.39
N ILE A 223 0.61 3.82 -15.53
CA ILE A 223 0.72 4.55 -16.79
C ILE A 223 -0.04 5.87 -16.70
N LEU A 224 -1.31 5.83 -16.28
CA LEU A 224 -2.19 6.99 -16.27
C LEU A 224 -1.67 8.11 -15.37
N VAL A 225 -1.28 7.81 -14.12
CA VAL A 225 -0.80 8.83 -13.20
C VAL A 225 0.46 9.53 -13.70
N ARG A 226 1.32 8.83 -14.46
CA ARG A 226 2.58 9.38 -14.99
C ARG A 226 2.43 9.99 -16.38
N GLN A 227 1.35 9.68 -17.08
CA GLN A 227 1.03 10.23 -18.39
C GLN A 227 0.15 11.48 -18.29
N ALA A 228 -0.93 11.40 -17.47
CA ALA A 228 -1.96 12.43 -17.38
C ALA A 228 -1.99 13.16 -16.03
N GLY A 229 -1.27 12.67 -15.02
CA GLY A 229 -1.12 13.30 -13.72
C GLY A 229 -2.16 12.89 -12.67
N PRO A 230 -1.88 13.25 -11.38
CA PRO A 230 -2.70 12.82 -10.26
C PRO A 230 -4.13 13.38 -10.28
N GLN A 231 -4.34 14.55 -10.90
CA GLN A 231 -5.69 15.12 -10.98
C GLN A 231 -6.60 14.29 -11.89
N VAL A 232 -6.13 13.95 -13.10
CA VAL A 232 -6.89 13.10 -14.03
C VAL A 232 -7.11 11.72 -13.42
N TYR A 233 -6.09 11.16 -12.79
CA TYR A 233 -6.15 9.90 -12.08
C TYR A 233 -7.25 9.89 -10.99
N ASN A 234 -7.24 10.91 -10.12
CA ASN A 234 -8.20 11.03 -9.02
C ASN A 234 -9.63 11.29 -9.52
N ASP A 235 -9.77 12.09 -10.57
CA ASP A 235 -11.09 12.36 -11.15
C ASP A 235 -11.64 11.15 -11.92
N TRP A 236 -10.77 10.29 -12.44
CA TRP A 236 -11.15 9.05 -13.13
C TRP A 236 -11.74 8.03 -12.14
N TRP A 237 -10.99 7.63 -11.10
CA TRP A 237 -11.53 6.66 -10.15
C TRP A 237 -12.75 7.21 -9.37
N ALA A 238 -12.87 8.54 -9.23
CA ALA A 238 -14.04 9.19 -8.64
C ALA A 238 -15.26 9.30 -9.60
N GLY A 239 -15.16 8.76 -10.81
CA GLY A 239 -16.24 8.77 -11.79
C GLY A 239 -16.50 10.12 -12.47
N LYS A 240 -15.62 11.12 -12.31
CA LYS A 240 -15.73 12.46 -12.91
C LYS A 240 -15.14 12.53 -14.32
N VAL A 241 -14.10 11.72 -14.60
CA VAL A 241 -13.54 11.51 -15.94
C VAL A 241 -14.12 10.25 -16.53
N LYS A 242 -14.54 10.32 -17.77
CA LYS A 242 -15.17 9.17 -18.47
C LYS A 242 -14.14 8.11 -18.80
N TRP A 243 -14.54 6.84 -18.76
CA TRP A 243 -13.71 5.71 -19.22
C TRP A 243 -13.30 5.84 -20.69
N THR A 244 -14.15 6.46 -21.51
CA THR A 244 -13.87 6.74 -22.93
C THR A 244 -13.03 7.99 -23.18
N ASP A 245 -12.53 8.66 -22.14
CA ASP A 245 -11.67 9.83 -22.28
C ASP A 245 -10.37 9.46 -23.02
N PRO A 246 -9.85 10.35 -23.90
CA PRO A 246 -8.62 10.10 -24.64
C PRO A 246 -7.40 9.77 -23.76
N ALA A 247 -7.29 10.35 -22.57
CA ALA A 247 -6.19 10.08 -21.64
C ALA A 247 -6.28 8.63 -21.10
N ILE A 248 -7.48 8.17 -20.76
CA ILE A 248 -7.71 6.79 -20.32
C ILE A 248 -7.41 5.83 -21.46
N LYS A 249 -7.97 6.08 -22.66
CA LYS A 249 -7.70 5.24 -23.85
C LYS A 249 -6.21 5.15 -24.18
N ALA A 250 -5.45 6.24 -23.98
CA ALA A 250 -4.01 6.24 -24.21
C ALA A 250 -3.27 5.29 -23.26
N ALA A 251 -3.64 5.24 -21.97
CA ALA A 251 -3.04 4.32 -21.01
C ALA A 251 -3.30 2.85 -21.40
N PHE A 252 -4.54 2.50 -21.77
CA PHE A 252 -4.88 1.17 -22.28
C PHE A 252 -4.12 0.82 -23.57
N THR A 253 -3.95 1.80 -24.46
CA THR A 253 -3.20 1.62 -25.71
C THR A 253 -1.73 1.30 -25.43
N THR A 254 -1.10 2.03 -24.52
CA THR A 254 0.29 1.76 -24.08
C THR A 254 0.41 0.36 -23.48
N TYR A 255 -0.50 -0.02 -22.58
CA TYR A 255 -0.50 -1.35 -21.96
C TYR A 255 -0.59 -2.46 -23.04
N MET A 256 -1.53 -2.37 -23.97
CA MET A 256 -1.72 -3.40 -24.99
C MET A 256 -0.55 -3.48 -25.98
N ASN A 257 -0.05 -2.33 -26.45
CA ASN A 257 0.98 -2.28 -27.50
C ASN A 257 2.39 -2.54 -26.98
N ASP A 258 2.73 -2.00 -25.80
CA ASP A 258 4.10 -2.07 -25.29
C ASP A 258 4.29 -3.24 -24.30
N VAL A 259 3.24 -3.63 -23.58
CA VAL A 259 3.33 -4.68 -22.57
C VAL A 259 2.77 -5.99 -23.08
N VAL A 260 1.47 -6.07 -23.34
CA VAL A 260 0.82 -7.34 -23.72
C VAL A 260 1.42 -7.94 -25.01
N ALA A 261 1.63 -7.10 -26.03
CA ALA A 261 2.22 -7.53 -27.30
C ALA A 261 3.66 -8.05 -27.15
N ASN A 262 4.37 -7.70 -26.07
CA ASN A 262 5.76 -8.06 -25.83
C ASN A 262 5.94 -8.94 -24.57
N THR A 263 4.86 -9.61 -24.12
CA THR A 263 4.91 -10.43 -22.90
C THR A 263 5.25 -11.90 -23.20
N PHE A 264 5.93 -12.52 -22.26
CA PHE A 264 6.34 -13.94 -22.35
C PHE A 264 5.13 -14.87 -22.43
N GLY A 265 5.07 -15.67 -23.47
CA GLY A 265 3.97 -16.60 -23.72
C GLY A 265 2.68 -15.95 -24.22
N GLY A 266 2.69 -14.61 -24.41
CA GLY A 266 1.52 -13.86 -24.88
C GLY A 266 0.41 -13.69 -23.84
N GLY A 267 -0.61 -12.89 -24.17
CA GLY A 267 -1.70 -12.55 -23.27
C GLY A 267 -2.49 -13.75 -22.73
N THR A 268 -2.67 -14.78 -23.53
CA THR A 268 -3.36 -16.03 -23.09
C THR A 268 -2.59 -16.73 -21.98
N THR A 269 -1.25 -16.73 -22.01
CA THR A 269 -0.42 -17.26 -20.93
C THR A 269 -0.53 -16.36 -19.70
N ALA A 270 -0.49 -15.05 -19.89
CA ALA A 270 -0.58 -14.08 -18.80
C ALA A 270 -1.84 -14.22 -17.96
N VAL A 271 -3.02 -14.41 -18.60
CA VAL A 271 -4.29 -14.58 -17.89
C VAL A 271 -4.44 -15.93 -17.18
N ALA A 272 -3.60 -16.91 -17.52
CA ALA A 272 -3.56 -18.22 -16.87
C ALA A 272 -2.43 -18.34 -15.84
N THR A 273 -1.56 -17.35 -15.74
CA THR A 273 -0.43 -17.34 -14.79
C THR A 273 -0.82 -16.58 -13.54
N ALA A 274 -0.69 -17.24 -12.39
CA ALA A 274 -0.94 -16.61 -11.10
C ALA A 274 -0.04 -15.38 -10.91
N PHE A 275 -0.58 -14.31 -10.36
CA PHE A 275 0.16 -13.05 -10.13
C PHE A 275 1.44 -13.27 -9.33
N ALA A 276 1.37 -14.17 -8.34
CA ALA A 276 2.51 -14.51 -7.49
C ALA A 276 3.67 -15.15 -8.28
N ASN A 277 3.40 -15.81 -9.39
CA ASN A 277 4.37 -16.50 -10.24
C ASN A 277 4.67 -15.76 -11.55
N GLY A 278 4.02 -14.61 -11.76
CA GLY A 278 4.17 -13.82 -12.98
C GLY A 278 5.61 -13.48 -13.32
N GLY A 279 6.44 -13.22 -12.29
CA GLY A 279 7.86 -12.88 -12.44
C GLY A 279 8.83 -14.08 -12.46
N ASP A 280 8.39 -15.31 -12.20
CA ASP A 280 9.27 -16.50 -12.15
C ASP A 280 10.12 -16.71 -13.41
N PRO A 281 9.63 -16.37 -14.63
CA PRO A 281 10.44 -16.51 -15.83
C PRO A 281 11.69 -15.62 -15.88
N LEU A 282 11.80 -14.56 -15.05
CA LEU A 282 13.05 -13.77 -14.91
C LEU A 282 14.26 -14.63 -14.52
N PHE A 283 14.00 -15.65 -13.69
CA PHE A 283 15.05 -16.47 -13.05
C PHE A 283 15.34 -17.77 -13.79
N LYS A 284 14.76 -17.97 -14.95
CA LYS A 284 15.02 -19.16 -15.79
C LYS A 284 16.31 -18.99 -16.60
N SER A 285 16.85 -20.09 -17.13
CA SER A 285 18.01 -20.08 -18.03
C SER A 285 17.65 -20.82 -19.33
N PRO A 286 17.51 -20.13 -20.50
CA PRO A 286 17.54 -18.67 -20.64
C PRO A 286 16.31 -18.01 -19.99
N PRO A 287 16.39 -16.70 -19.63
CA PRO A 287 15.27 -15.97 -19.05
C PRO A 287 14.06 -15.97 -20.00
N GLY A 288 12.86 -16.07 -19.42
CA GLY A 288 11.63 -15.94 -20.18
C GLY A 288 11.32 -14.50 -20.55
N CYS A 289 11.73 -13.54 -19.74
CA CYS A 289 11.52 -12.12 -19.94
C CYS A 289 12.67 -11.29 -19.38
N ALA A 290 12.78 -10.02 -19.79
CA ALA A 290 13.81 -9.09 -19.32
C ALA A 290 13.37 -8.30 -18.08
N ALA A 291 12.08 -8.01 -17.94
CA ALA A 291 11.52 -7.24 -16.84
C ALA A 291 10.12 -7.74 -16.43
N PHE A 292 9.73 -7.35 -15.21
CA PHE A 292 8.43 -7.65 -14.61
C PHE A 292 7.95 -6.42 -13.84
N GLN A 293 6.70 -6.01 -14.02
CA GLN A 293 6.10 -4.98 -13.18
C GLN A 293 5.25 -5.65 -12.11
N GLN A 294 5.47 -5.27 -10.86
CA GLN A 294 4.64 -5.71 -9.74
C GLN A 294 4.90 -4.83 -8.52
N ALA A 295 3.98 -4.89 -7.55
CA ALA A 295 4.12 -4.21 -6.28
C ALA A 295 5.23 -4.80 -5.40
N SER A 296 5.64 -4.03 -4.40
CA SER A 296 6.74 -4.36 -3.49
C SER A 296 6.59 -5.70 -2.76
N PHE A 297 5.37 -6.17 -2.55
CA PHE A 297 5.12 -7.43 -1.83
C PHE A 297 5.55 -8.68 -2.60
N ILE A 298 5.85 -8.57 -3.90
CA ILE A 298 6.29 -9.73 -4.70
C ILE A 298 7.54 -10.41 -4.14
N THR A 299 8.37 -9.67 -3.39
CA THR A 299 9.57 -10.21 -2.77
C THR A 299 9.30 -11.38 -1.80
N GLY A 300 8.08 -11.50 -1.29
CA GLY A 300 7.64 -12.61 -0.44
C GLY A 300 6.95 -13.76 -1.20
N LEU A 301 6.83 -13.68 -2.53
CA LEU A 301 5.99 -14.59 -3.32
C LEU A 301 6.76 -15.24 -4.47
N GLY A 302 6.15 -16.26 -5.06
CA GLY A 302 6.67 -16.95 -6.24
C GLY A 302 8.14 -17.36 -6.08
N ALA A 303 8.90 -17.22 -7.14
CA ALA A 303 10.34 -17.48 -7.11
C ALA A 303 11.13 -16.40 -6.36
N PHE A 304 10.61 -15.17 -6.22
CA PHE A 304 11.32 -14.05 -5.57
C PHE A 304 11.68 -14.36 -4.11
N LYS A 305 10.80 -15.03 -3.35
CA LYS A 305 11.02 -15.38 -1.94
C LYS A 305 12.30 -16.19 -1.69
N ASP A 306 12.75 -16.94 -2.72
CA ASP A 306 13.91 -17.81 -2.66
C ASP A 306 15.15 -17.16 -3.31
N LYS A 307 15.05 -15.86 -3.67
CA LYS A 307 16.09 -15.09 -4.36
C LYS A 307 16.65 -13.99 -3.48
N LYS A 308 17.90 -13.61 -3.75
CA LYS A 308 18.62 -12.61 -2.97
C LYS A 308 18.48 -11.23 -3.61
N ALA A 309 17.90 -10.29 -2.86
CA ALA A 309 17.80 -8.89 -3.23
C ALA A 309 19.19 -8.28 -3.54
N GLY A 310 19.29 -7.48 -4.58
CA GLY A 310 20.52 -6.84 -5.04
C GLY A 310 21.47 -7.77 -5.79
N THR A 311 21.22 -9.06 -5.81
CA THR A 311 22.06 -10.07 -6.51
C THR A 311 21.28 -10.80 -7.61
N ASP A 312 20.19 -11.44 -7.24
CA ASP A 312 19.35 -12.18 -8.18
C ASP A 312 18.28 -11.30 -8.82
N TYR A 313 17.78 -10.33 -8.07
CA TYR A 313 16.84 -9.32 -8.55
C TYR A 313 17.15 -7.93 -7.97
N ASN A 314 16.71 -6.92 -8.69
CA ASN A 314 16.67 -5.55 -8.24
C ASN A 314 15.41 -4.87 -8.82
N ALA A 315 15.12 -3.65 -8.40
CA ALA A 315 13.97 -2.90 -8.89
C ALA A 315 14.27 -1.41 -9.01
N PHE A 316 13.53 -0.74 -9.87
CA PHE A 316 13.47 0.73 -9.93
C PHE A 316 12.01 1.19 -10.05
N PRO A 317 11.70 2.45 -9.67
CA PRO A 317 10.36 3.02 -9.80
C PRO A 317 9.89 3.03 -11.25
N PHE A 318 8.58 2.96 -11.46
CA PHE A 318 7.98 3.07 -12.79
C PHE A 318 8.41 4.38 -13.46
N PRO A 319 8.97 4.34 -14.68
CA PRO A 319 9.46 5.54 -15.37
C PRO A 319 8.33 6.49 -15.77
N SER A 320 8.65 7.76 -15.94
CA SER A 320 7.67 8.78 -16.31
C SER A 320 7.39 8.81 -17.81
N PHE A 321 6.16 9.18 -18.16
CA PHE A 321 5.79 9.64 -19.52
C PHE A 321 5.91 11.16 -19.62
N ASN A 322 5.69 11.85 -18.51
CA ASN A 322 5.78 13.29 -18.39
C ASN A 322 6.65 13.63 -17.17
N SER A 323 7.72 14.42 -17.37
CA SER A 323 8.67 14.79 -16.32
C SER A 323 8.01 15.47 -15.10
N GLN A 324 6.88 16.14 -15.30
CA GLN A 324 6.10 16.76 -14.22
C GLN A 324 5.62 15.73 -13.19
N TYR A 325 5.41 14.49 -13.60
CA TYR A 325 4.86 13.41 -12.76
C TYR A 325 5.88 12.30 -12.46
N ALA A 326 7.18 12.60 -12.68
CA ALA A 326 8.26 11.61 -12.52
C ALA A 326 8.37 11.04 -11.10
N THR A 327 7.97 11.82 -10.08
CA THR A 327 8.04 11.41 -8.67
C THR A 327 6.72 10.84 -8.13
N ALA A 328 5.73 10.61 -8.99
CA ALA A 328 4.48 10.01 -8.55
C ALA A 328 4.71 8.58 -8.05
N VAL A 329 4.15 8.28 -6.89
CA VAL A 329 4.13 6.95 -6.27
C VAL A 329 2.69 6.50 -6.18
N GLU A 330 2.41 5.33 -6.71
CA GLU A 330 1.16 4.64 -6.44
C GLU A 330 1.37 3.75 -5.21
N GLY A 331 0.65 4.06 -4.16
CA GLY A 331 0.61 3.29 -2.92
C GLY A 331 -0.60 2.38 -2.87
N ALA A 332 -0.46 1.30 -2.17
CA ALA A 332 -1.55 0.42 -1.78
C ALA A 332 -1.37 -0.01 -0.33
N GLY A 333 -2.37 -0.64 0.23
CA GLY A 333 -2.28 -1.20 1.57
C GLY A 333 -3.58 -1.88 1.97
N ASP A 334 -3.45 -2.76 2.94
CA ASP A 334 -4.59 -3.51 3.45
C ASP A 334 -5.15 -2.81 4.69
N LEU A 335 -6.40 -2.39 4.58
CA LEU A 335 -7.19 -1.81 5.66
C LEU A 335 -7.72 -2.91 6.58
N PHE A 336 -7.63 -2.70 7.89
CA PHE A 336 -8.27 -3.58 8.87
C PHE A 336 -9.51 -2.90 9.45
N GLY A 337 -10.67 -3.54 9.27
CA GLY A 337 -11.96 -3.07 9.77
C GLY A 337 -12.55 -4.01 10.79
N MET A 338 -13.39 -3.48 11.70
CA MET A 338 -14.01 -4.22 12.79
C MET A 338 -15.54 -4.35 12.57
N PHE A 339 -16.04 -5.58 12.52
CA PHE A 339 -17.49 -5.86 12.42
C PHE A 339 -18.11 -6.12 13.80
N HIS A 340 -17.41 -6.82 14.70
CA HIS A 340 -17.90 -7.09 16.05
C HIS A 340 -17.04 -6.38 17.10
N ASP A 341 -17.69 -5.58 17.94
CA ASP A 341 -17.08 -4.80 19.02
C ASP A 341 -16.81 -5.68 20.26
N THR A 342 -15.90 -6.66 20.14
CA THR A 342 -15.45 -7.49 21.25
C THR A 342 -14.19 -6.95 21.89
N ALA A 343 -13.94 -7.28 23.17
CA ALA A 343 -12.72 -6.86 23.86
C ALA A 343 -11.46 -7.38 23.15
N ALA A 344 -11.49 -8.62 22.64
CA ALA A 344 -10.37 -9.22 21.93
C ALA A 344 -10.14 -8.58 20.55
N ALA A 345 -11.21 -8.28 19.79
CA ALA A 345 -11.11 -7.61 18.50
C ALA A 345 -10.50 -6.19 18.64
N LYS A 346 -10.96 -5.42 19.63
CA LYS A 346 -10.40 -4.11 19.95
C LYS A 346 -8.93 -4.16 20.34
N SER A 347 -8.57 -5.11 21.20
CA SER A 347 -7.18 -5.30 21.61
C SER A 347 -6.27 -5.69 20.44
N LEU A 348 -6.75 -6.59 19.56
CA LEU A 348 -5.97 -7.02 18.40
C LEU A 348 -5.75 -5.87 17.42
N ILE A 349 -6.79 -5.10 17.09
CA ILE A 349 -6.64 -4.00 16.13
C ILE A 349 -5.71 -2.90 16.66
N ALA A 350 -5.76 -2.61 17.98
CA ALA A 350 -4.86 -1.68 18.61
C ALA A 350 -3.39 -2.17 18.60
N TYR A 351 -3.17 -3.47 18.70
CA TYR A 351 -1.84 -4.07 18.55
C TYR A 351 -1.31 -3.98 17.11
N LEU A 352 -2.15 -4.31 16.12
CA LEU A 352 -1.74 -4.41 14.71
C LEU A 352 -1.25 -3.08 14.11
N VAL A 353 -1.66 -1.93 14.65
CA VAL A 353 -1.20 -0.62 14.17
C VAL A 353 0.17 -0.21 14.71
N THR A 354 0.71 -0.94 15.67
CA THR A 354 2.00 -0.61 16.30
C THR A 354 3.19 -0.97 15.41
N ALA A 355 4.27 -0.18 15.47
CA ALA A 355 5.51 -0.48 14.76
C ALA A 355 6.09 -1.88 15.11
N PRO A 356 6.17 -2.31 16.39
CA PRO A 356 6.66 -3.64 16.71
C PRO A 356 5.85 -4.79 16.09
N ALA A 357 4.51 -4.63 15.93
CA ALA A 357 3.70 -5.63 15.27
C ALA A 357 4.00 -5.68 13.77
N GLN A 358 4.06 -4.53 13.10
CA GLN A 358 4.30 -4.44 11.67
C GLN A 358 5.73 -4.85 11.30
N ASP A 359 6.73 -4.56 12.14
CA ASP A 359 8.11 -5.00 11.95
C ASP A 359 8.27 -6.52 11.84
N ILE A 360 7.38 -7.30 12.46
CA ILE A 360 7.43 -8.76 12.34
C ILE A 360 7.20 -9.20 10.89
N TRP A 361 6.18 -8.66 10.23
CA TRP A 361 5.93 -8.97 8.82
C TRP A 361 7.00 -8.35 7.91
N VAL A 362 7.34 -7.07 8.12
CA VAL A 362 8.38 -6.37 7.37
C VAL A 362 9.69 -7.17 7.36
N LYS A 363 10.11 -7.67 8.52
CA LYS A 363 11.34 -8.48 8.68
C LYS A 363 11.30 -9.83 7.96
N ILE A 364 10.12 -10.44 7.86
CA ILE A 364 9.93 -11.67 7.07
C ILE A 364 10.07 -11.37 5.58
N GLY A 365 9.71 -10.15 5.15
CA GLY A 365 9.69 -9.73 3.76
C GLY A 365 8.29 -9.76 3.15
N GLY A 366 8.14 -9.19 1.96
CA GLY A 366 6.86 -9.13 1.25
C GLY A 366 5.84 -8.15 1.84
N ALA A 367 6.25 -7.22 2.71
CA ALA A 367 5.42 -6.14 3.21
C ALA A 367 6.24 -4.87 3.40
N LEU A 368 5.60 -3.73 3.22
CA LEU A 368 6.04 -2.45 3.75
C LEU A 368 5.15 -2.10 4.95
N SER A 369 5.72 -1.37 5.91
CA SER A 369 4.92 -0.91 7.03
C SER A 369 4.11 0.34 6.67
N ALA A 370 2.88 0.40 7.16
CA ALA A 370 2.11 1.63 7.19
C ALA A 370 2.57 2.57 8.33
N ASN A 371 3.13 2.00 9.41
CA ASN A 371 3.70 2.75 10.53
C ASN A 371 5.13 3.21 10.19
N LYS A 372 5.37 4.51 10.21
CA LYS A 372 6.67 5.14 9.87
C LYS A 372 7.83 4.78 10.80
N ASN A 373 7.51 4.31 12.00
CA ASN A 373 8.52 3.95 13.01
C ASN A 373 9.00 2.51 12.84
N ALA A 374 8.36 1.69 12.00
CA ALA A 374 8.86 0.36 11.65
C ALA A 374 10.11 0.48 10.76
N ALA A 375 11.17 -0.25 11.09
CA ALA A 375 12.49 -0.07 10.48
C ALA A 375 13.22 -1.38 10.14
N ASP A 376 12.67 -2.53 10.52
CA ASP A 376 13.34 -3.84 10.43
C ASP A 376 13.29 -4.44 9.00
N TYR A 377 13.49 -3.60 7.97
CA TYR A 377 13.53 -4.06 6.57
C TYR A 377 14.69 -5.04 6.33
N PRO A 378 14.44 -6.20 5.66
CA PRO A 378 15.42 -7.28 5.52
C PRO A 378 16.58 -6.93 4.59
N ASP A 379 16.40 -5.94 3.71
CA ASP A 379 17.39 -5.56 2.69
C ASP A 379 17.25 -4.09 2.27
N ALA A 380 18.24 -3.60 1.51
CA ALA A 380 18.30 -2.21 1.07
C ALA A 380 17.16 -1.86 0.07
N ILE A 381 16.70 -2.81 -0.75
CA ILE A 381 15.63 -2.58 -1.72
C ILE A 381 14.33 -2.37 -0.97
N SER A 382 13.98 -3.27 -0.05
CA SER A 382 12.79 -3.16 0.81
C SER A 382 12.79 -1.86 1.62
N LYS A 383 13.96 -1.47 2.17
CA LYS A 383 14.11 -0.19 2.89
C LYS A 383 13.87 1.01 1.98
N THR A 384 14.39 0.98 0.76
CA THR A 384 14.18 2.05 -0.23
C THR A 384 12.70 2.18 -0.58
N MET A 385 12.01 1.05 -0.81
CA MET A 385 10.58 1.05 -1.11
C MET A 385 9.73 1.56 0.06
N GLY A 386 10.08 1.19 1.32
CA GLY A 386 9.47 1.76 2.51
C GLY A 386 9.64 3.27 2.59
N GLY A 387 10.84 3.76 2.26
CA GLY A 387 11.12 5.20 2.15
C GLY A 387 10.31 5.91 1.05
N MET A 388 10.07 5.25 -0.09
CA MET A 388 9.21 5.79 -1.15
C MET A 388 7.77 5.98 -0.66
N LEU A 389 7.19 5.00 0.02
CA LEU A 389 5.84 5.09 0.57
C LEU A 389 5.73 6.19 1.64
N ALA A 390 6.70 6.25 2.56
CA ALA A 390 6.68 7.17 3.69
C ALA A 390 6.90 8.63 3.27
N ASN A 391 7.64 8.90 2.17
CA ASN A 391 8.13 10.23 1.79
C ASN A 391 7.70 10.67 0.39
N ALA A 392 6.68 10.05 -0.21
CA ALA A 392 6.19 10.38 -1.54
C ALA A 392 5.74 11.84 -1.61
N GLY A 393 6.29 12.62 -2.57
CA GLY A 393 5.85 13.98 -2.82
C GLY A 393 4.50 14.05 -3.56
N ILE A 394 4.23 13.07 -4.42
CA ILE A 394 2.94 12.81 -5.07
C ILE A 394 2.59 11.36 -4.75
N LEU A 395 1.68 11.16 -3.80
CA LEU A 395 1.11 9.85 -3.50
C LEU A 395 -0.30 9.77 -4.06
N VAL A 396 -0.56 8.78 -4.89
CA VAL A 396 -1.90 8.33 -5.23
C VAL A 396 -2.11 6.94 -4.64
N PHE A 397 -3.34 6.61 -4.30
CA PHE A 397 -3.67 5.26 -3.88
C PHE A 397 -4.20 4.48 -5.07
N ASP A 398 -4.05 3.15 -5.06
CA ASP A 398 -4.61 2.22 -6.04
C ASP A 398 -6.03 2.63 -6.43
N ALA A 399 -6.25 2.99 -7.70
CA ALA A 399 -7.51 3.57 -8.14
C ALA A 399 -8.64 2.53 -8.11
N SER A 400 -8.32 1.29 -8.50
CA SER A 400 -9.31 0.22 -8.55
C SER A 400 -9.87 -0.09 -7.16
N ASP A 401 -9.04 -0.01 -6.12
CA ASP A 401 -9.44 -0.19 -4.73
C ASP A 401 -10.27 0.98 -4.15
N GLN A 402 -10.28 2.12 -4.83
CA GLN A 402 -11.10 3.28 -4.50
C GLN A 402 -12.41 3.35 -5.31
N MET A 403 -12.59 2.49 -6.31
CA MET A 403 -13.81 2.41 -7.11
C MET A 403 -14.93 1.65 -6.38
N PRO A 404 -16.20 1.95 -6.62
CA PRO A 404 -17.30 1.11 -6.16
C PRO A 404 -17.08 -0.35 -6.51
N THR A 405 -17.50 -1.29 -5.64
CA THR A 405 -17.22 -2.73 -5.79
C THR A 405 -17.62 -3.27 -7.17
N ASP A 406 -18.79 -2.90 -7.69
CA ASP A 406 -19.23 -3.32 -9.02
C ASP A 406 -18.30 -2.82 -10.14
N MET A 407 -17.76 -1.59 -9.98
CA MET A 407 -16.86 -0.98 -10.95
C MET A 407 -15.48 -1.64 -10.91
N ASN A 408 -14.95 -1.90 -9.70
CA ASN A 408 -13.70 -2.60 -9.49
C ASN A 408 -13.75 -4.00 -10.14
N ALA A 409 -14.77 -4.81 -9.81
CA ALA A 409 -14.94 -6.15 -10.38
C ALA A 409 -15.06 -6.14 -11.91
N ALA A 410 -15.78 -5.15 -12.46
CA ALA A 410 -15.88 -5.00 -13.92
C ALA A 410 -14.54 -4.63 -14.55
N PHE A 411 -13.77 -3.73 -13.93
CA PHE A 411 -12.45 -3.34 -14.42
C PHE A 411 -11.53 -4.56 -14.49
N TRP A 412 -11.43 -5.36 -13.42
CA TRP A 412 -10.64 -6.59 -13.43
C TRP A 412 -11.06 -7.55 -14.55
N SER A 413 -12.36 -7.79 -14.71
CA SER A 413 -12.90 -8.70 -15.72
C SER A 413 -12.57 -8.26 -17.16
N HIS A 414 -12.71 -6.96 -17.44
CA HIS A 414 -12.37 -6.39 -18.75
C HIS A 414 -10.86 -6.43 -19.01
N MET A 415 -10.01 -6.26 -17.97
CA MET A 415 -8.55 -6.42 -18.11
C MET A 415 -8.17 -7.86 -18.47
N VAL A 416 -8.84 -8.87 -17.90
CA VAL A 416 -8.63 -10.28 -18.31
C VAL A 416 -9.03 -10.49 -19.76
N SER A 417 -10.17 -9.95 -20.19
CA SER A 417 -10.68 -10.06 -21.56
C SER A 417 -9.76 -9.37 -22.57
N LEU A 418 -9.32 -8.15 -22.27
CA LEU A 418 -8.37 -7.39 -23.06
C LEU A 418 -7.03 -8.10 -23.20
N THR A 419 -6.43 -8.48 -22.08
CA THR A 419 -5.10 -9.13 -22.05
C THR A 419 -5.11 -10.44 -22.82
N SER A 420 -6.21 -11.21 -22.76
CA SER A 420 -6.36 -12.45 -23.53
C SER A 420 -6.68 -12.24 -25.01
N GLY A 421 -6.90 -11.00 -25.45
CA GLY A 421 -7.28 -10.67 -26.83
C GLY A 421 -8.73 -10.97 -27.19
N LYS A 422 -9.59 -11.24 -26.20
CA LYS A 422 -11.03 -11.51 -26.41
C LYS A 422 -11.85 -10.24 -26.59
N GLU A 423 -11.29 -9.09 -26.28
CA GLU A 423 -11.96 -7.80 -26.32
C GLU A 423 -11.04 -6.73 -26.91
N THR A 424 -11.61 -5.71 -27.55
CA THR A 424 -10.88 -4.53 -28.01
C THR A 424 -10.93 -3.42 -26.96
N ILE A 425 -9.96 -2.49 -27.01
CA ILE A 425 -9.92 -1.34 -26.07
C ILE A 425 -11.24 -0.55 -26.12
N ASP A 426 -11.75 -0.24 -27.33
CA ASP A 426 -12.97 0.55 -27.48
C ASP A 426 -14.21 -0.16 -26.92
N ALA A 427 -14.30 -1.48 -27.09
CA ALA A 427 -15.39 -2.28 -26.52
C ALA A 427 -15.33 -2.27 -24.98
N ALA A 428 -14.15 -2.53 -24.43
CA ALA A 428 -13.94 -2.52 -22.98
C ALA A 428 -14.27 -1.16 -22.34
N LEU A 429 -13.72 -0.06 -22.90
CA LEU A 429 -13.96 1.28 -22.37
C LEU A 429 -15.42 1.70 -22.47
N THR A 430 -16.12 1.29 -23.55
CA THR A 430 -17.56 1.55 -23.69
C THR A 430 -18.38 0.77 -22.66
N ALA A 431 -18.04 -0.50 -22.41
CA ALA A 431 -18.71 -1.32 -21.41
C ALA A 431 -18.46 -0.79 -20.01
N LEU A 432 -17.20 -0.45 -19.66
CA LEU A 432 -16.83 0.14 -18.38
C LEU A 432 -17.53 1.48 -18.13
N GLN A 433 -17.66 2.34 -19.17
CA GLN A 433 -18.43 3.58 -19.05
C GLN A 433 -19.88 3.31 -18.70
N LYS A 434 -20.52 2.33 -19.33
CA LYS A 434 -21.92 1.99 -19.05
C LYS A 434 -22.12 1.50 -17.62
N ILE A 435 -21.15 0.76 -17.06
CA ILE A 435 -21.18 0.32 -15.66
C ILE A 435 -20.97 1.53 -14.73
N ALA A 436 -19.99 2.39 -15.03
CA ALA A 436 -19.71 3.60 -14.28
C ALA A 436 -20.93 4.54 -14.19
N ASP A 437 -21.72 4.68 -15.28
CA ASP A 437 -22.93 5.50 -15.33
C ASP A 437 -24.00 5.08 -14.28
N THR A 438 -23.88 3.90 -13.73
CA THR A 438 -24.77 3.37 -12.67
C THR A 438 -24.07 3.20 -11.32
N ALA A 439 -22.84 2.73 -11.29
CA ALA A 439 -22.10 2.43 -10.08
C ALA A 439 -21.84 3.67 -9.21
N TYR A 440 -21.54 4.80 -9.82
CA TYR A 440 -21.29 6.07 -9.11
C TYR A 440 -22.56 6.87 -8.74
N LYS A 441 -23.74 6.35 -9.03
CA LYS A 441 -25.03 6.99 -8.66
C LYS A 441 -25.65 6.41 -7.39
N LYS A 442 -25.06 5.33 -6.86
CA LYS A 442 -25.50 4.70 -5.62
C LYS A 442 -24.84 5.42 -4.44
#